data_86c3f00e9d397c3630fb0f3c8252a8d8
#
_entry.id   86c3f00e9d397c3630fb0f3c8252a8d8
#
_cell.length_a   1.000
_cell.length_b   1.000
_cell.length_c   1.000
_cell.angle_alpha   90.00
_cell.angle_beta   90.00
_cell.angle_gamma   90.00
#
_symmetry.space_group_name_H-M   'P 1'
#
loop_
_entity.id
_entity.type
_entity.pdbx_description
1 polymer ?
#
loop_
_entity_poly.entity_id
_entity_poly.type
_entity_poly.pdbx_seq_one_letter_code
_entity_poly.pdbx_strand_id
1 'polypeptide(L)'
;MGRKGRISTFACCLGSMLLVFGAATAPGHQTESNKGVSVTMHVTPDDEPVSGQSSRIIVSKVKPSKGSFSFKNCACYLRISDSTGNVVLNRKAKRTMKFTFPRATAYELLFTGRVKRGSKFKRFRVTFAIRAS
;
A
#
# COMPACT_ATOMS: atom_id res chain seq x y z
N MET A 1 -41.38 -66.25 -4.46
CA MET A 1 -40.05 -66.16 -5.03
C MET A 1 -39.49 -64.76 -4.81
N GLY A 2 -38.57 -64.63 -3.90
CA GLY A 2 -38.01 -63.35 -3.52
C GLY A 2 -36.85 -62.93 -4.44
N ARG A 3 -36.77 -61.66 -4.67
CA ARG A 3 -35.51 -61.04 -5.11
C ARG A 3 -35.19 -59.87 -4.22
N LYS A 4 -34.12 -60.06 -3.47
CA LYS A 4 -33.51 -59.06 -2.59
C LYS A 4 -32.81 -58.02 -3.46
N GLY A 5 -33.23 -56.77 -3.37
CA GLY A 5 -32.51 -55.63 -3.87
C GLY A 5 -31.61 -55.06 -2.77
N ARG A 6 -30.29 -55.12 -2.94
CA ARG A 6 -29.30 -54.49 -2.08
C ARG A 6 -29.22 -53.04 -2.45
N ILE A 7 -29.53 -52.17 -1.52
CA ILE A 7 -29.26 -50.73 -1.61
C ILE A 7 -27.87 -50.50 -1.03
N SER A 8 -26.93 -50.16 -1.91
CA SER A 8 -25.58 -49.73 -1.52
C SER A 8 -25.64 -48.22 -1.25
N THR A 9 -25.50 -47.88 0.01
CA THR A 9 -25.35 -46.48 0.44
C THR A 9 -23.88 -46.08 0.26
N PHE A 10 -23.59 -45.27 -0.78
CA PHE A 10 -22.31 -44.61 -0.91
C PHE A 10 -22.37 -43.33 -0.09
N ALA A 11 -21.71 -43.32 1.05
CA ALA A 11 -21.42 -42.15 1.81
C ALA A 11 -20.27 -41.39 1.15
N CYS A 12 -20.59 -40.29 0.47
CA CYS A 12 -19.60 -39.41 -0.12
C CYS A 12 -19.22 -38.35 0.93
N CYS A 13 -18.12 -38.60 1.65
CA CYS A 13 -17.49 -37.62 2.49
C CYS A 13 -16.81 -36.55 1.64
N LEU A 14 -17.52 -35.49 1.34
CA LEU A 14 -16.93 -34.25 0.80
C LEU A 14 -16.25 -33.48 1.95
N GLY A 15 -14.97 -33.79 2.14
CA GLY A 15 -14.09 -32.99 2.97
C GLY A 15 -13.82 -31.64 2.30
N SER A 16 -14.54 -30.62 2.72
CA SER A 16 -14.22 -29.23 2.35
C SER A 16 -12.92 -28.81 3.01
N MET A 17 -11.83 -28.91 2.25
CA MET A 17 -10.53 -28.40 2.63
C MET A 17 -10.55 -26.88 2.42
N LEU A 18 -10.87 -26.14 3.48
CA LEU A 18 -10.73 -24.69 3.54
C LEU A 18 -9.23 -24.36 3.50
N LEU A 19 -8.75 -24.07 2.29
CA LEU A 19 -7.45 -23.41 2.11
C LEU A 19 -7.56 -21.96 2.61
N VAL A 20 -7.19 -21.76 3.87
CA VAL A 20 -6.96 -20.42 4.40
C VAL A 20 -5.66 -19.92 3.76
N PHE A 21 -5.78 -19.18 2.67
CA PHE A 21 -4.69 -18.38 2.17
C PHE A 21 -4.47 -17.22 3.15
N GLY A 22 -3.64 -17.45 4.14
CA GLY A 22 -3.05 -16.37 4.92
C GLY A 22 -2.17 -15.57 3.96
N ALA A 23 -2.63 -14.39 3.56
CA ALA A 23 -1.78 -13.41 2.90
C ALA A 23 -0.71 -12.99 3.91
N ALA A 24 0.45 -13.65 3.85
CA ALA A 24 1.64 -13.18 4.51
C ALA A 24 2.03 -11.87 3.81
N THR A 25 1.74 -10.73 4.43
CA THR A 25 2.31 -9.45 4.04
C THR A 25 3.81 -9.55 4.30
N ALA A 26 4.59 -9.75 3.23
CA ALA A 26 6.04 -9.68 3.34
C ALA A 26 6.40 -8.27 3.80
N PRO A 27 7.21 -8.11 4.89
CA PRO A 27 7.75 -6.82 5.27
C PRO A 27 8.66 -6.35 4.14
N GLY A 28 8.23 -5.36 3.39
CA GLY A 28 8.95 -4.90 2.20
C GLY A 28 8.48 -3.54 1.75
N HIS A 29 9.40 -2.78 1.22
CA HIS A 29 9.12 -1.50 0.61
C HIS A 29 8.00 -1.62 -0.43
N GLN A 30 6.93 -0.86 -0.25
CA GLN A 30 5.85 -0.80 -1.23
C GLN A 30 6.31 0.00 -2.45
N THR A 31 6.08 -0.56 -3.62
CA THR A 31 6.36 0.13 -4.90
C THR A 31 5.07 0.22 -5.70
N GLU A 32 4.70 1.44 -6.05
CA GLU A 32 3.53 1.75 -6.86
C GLU A 32 3.93 2.53 -8.10
N SER A 33 3.19 2.37 -9.17
CA SER A 33 3.48 3.02 -10.45
C SER A 33 2.27 3.70 -11.05
N ASN A 34 2.48 4.88 -11.61
CA ASN A 34 1.46 5.61 -12.34
C ASN A 34 2.09 6.43 -13.46
N LYS A 35 1.50 6.36 -14.66
CA LYS A 35 1.94 7.11 -15.86
C LYS A 35 3.45 7.04 -16.14
N GLY A 36 4.04 5.85 -15.95
CA GLY A 36 5.45 5.62 -16.19
C GLY A 36 6.38 6.17 -15.09
N VAL A 37 5.85 6.47 -13.92
CA VAL A 37 6.65 6.83 -12.73
C VAL A 37 6.44 5.79 -11.67
N SER A 38 7.51 5.09 -11.26
CA SER A 38 7.53 4.17 -10.13
C SER A 38 7.99 4.89 -8.88
N VAL A 39 7.29 4.69 -7.79
CA VAL A 39 7.61 5.25 -6.47
C VAL A 39 7.73 4.11 -5.46
N THR A 40 8.83 4.07 -4.75
CA THR A 40 9.02 3.16 -3.62
C THR A 40 8.99 3.96 -2.33
N MET A 41 8.12 3.55 -1.43
CA MET A 41 7.91 4.20 -0.14
C MET A 41 8.04 3.19 1.00
N HIS A 42 8.53 3.65 2.12
CA HIS A 42 8.66 2.89 3.35
C HIS A 42 8.21 3.72 4.55
N VAL A 43 7.50 3.09 5.47
CA VAL A 43 7.07 3.69 6.74
C VAL A 43 7.67 2.90 7.89
N THR A 44 8.44 3.56 8.76
CA THR A 44 9.05 2.89 9.91
C THR A 44 8.05 2.70 11.05
N PRO A 45 8.21 1.62 11.86
CA PRO A 45 9.03 0.43 11.59
C PRO A 45 8.36 -0.52 10.60
N ASP A 46 9.13 -1.15 9.72
CA ASP A 46 8.77 -2.29 8.85
C ASP A 46 7.44 -2.19 8.10
N ASP A 47 7.02 -0.97 7.69
CA ASP A 47 5.72 -0.63 7.11
C ASP A 47 4.50 -0.94 8.02
N GLU A 48 4.76 -1.13 9.31
CA GLU A 48 3.77 -1.36 10.37
C GLU A 48 3.89 -0.31 11.49
N PRO A 49 3.54 0.96 11.22
CA PRO A 49 3.66 2.00 12.23
C PRO A 49 2.75 1.74 13.43
N VAL A 50 3.21 2.15 14.61
CA VAL A 50 2.43 2.10 15.84
C VAL A 50 1.76 3.45 16.07
N SER A 51 0.44 3.42 16.29
CA SER A 51 -0.33 4.64 16.57
C SER A 51 0.17 5.34 17.83
N GLY A 52 0.18 6.66 17.81
CA GLY A 52 0.71 7.48 18.89
C GLY A 52 2.24 7.55 18.96
N GLN A 53 2.96 6.75 18.17
CA GLN A 53 4.42 6.80 18.09
C GLN A 53 4.90 7.51 16.80
N SER A 54 6.06 8.16 16.90
CA SER A 54 6.65 8.83 15.74
C SER A 54 7.19 7.83 14.75
N SER A 55 6.70 7.88 13.51
CA SER A 55 7.19 7.12 12.36
C SER A 55 7.92 8.03 11.37
N ARG A 56 8.74 7.44 10.51
CA ARG A 56 9.33 8.11 9.36
C ARG A 56 8.71 7.56 8.09
N ILE A 57 8.21 8.44 7.25
CA ILE A 57 7.78 8.13 5.89
C ILE A 57 8.94 8.47 4.97
N ILE A 58 9.47 7.47 4.28
CA ILE A 58 10.67 7.57 3.45
C ILE A 58 10.29 7.26 2.02
N VAL A 59 10.43 8.24 1.13
CA VAL A 59 10.36 8.02 -0.32
C VAL A 59 11.75 7.60 -0.77
N SER A 60 11.99 6.29 -0.81
CA SER A 60 13.34 5.74 -1.05
C SER A 60 13.74 5.85 -2.52
N LYS A 61 12.76 5.74 -3.45
CA LYS A 61 13.02 5.80 -4.88
C LYS A 61 11.84 6.42 -5.62
N VAL A 62 12.14 7.29 -6.56
CA VAL A 62 11.21 7.75 -7.60
C VAL A 62 11.91 7.58 -8.94
N LYS A 63 11.38 6.69 -9.78
CA LYS A 63 11.97 6.35 -11.09
C LYS A 63 10.97 6.64 -12.20
N PRO A 64 11.13 7.74 -12.95
CA PRO A 64 10.37 7.96 -14.17
C PRO A 64 10.90 7.06 -15.29
N SER A 65 10.03 6.62 -16.20
CA SER A 65 10.41 5.87 -17.41
C SER A 65 11.16 6.75 -18.40
N LYS A 66 10.91 8.06 -18.39
CA LYS A 66 11.59 9.08 -19.20
C LYS A 66 11.97 10.26 -18.32
N GLY A 67 13.18 10.79 -18.54
CA GLY A 67 13.70 11.93 -17.81
C GLY A 67 14.27 11.57 -16.45
N SER A 68 14.45 12.55 -15.60
CA SER A 68 15.03 12.41 -14.28
C SER A 68 14.12 13.04 -13.23
N PHE A 69 14.16 12.52 -12.02
CA PHE A 69 13.43 13.02 -10.87
C PHE A 69 14.35 13.66 -9.84
N SER A 70 13.93 14.80 -9.32
CA SER A 70 14.50 15.44 -8.15
C SER A 70 13.39 16.13 -7.36
N PHE A 71 13.46 16.07 -6.03
CA PHE A 71 12.51 16.79 -5.17
C PHE A 71 12.57 18.32 -5.39
N LYS A 72 13.72 18.85 -5.78
CA LYS A 72 13.87 20.28 -6.15
C LYS A 72 13.03 20.65 -7.37
N ASN A 73 12.91 19.74 -8.33
CA ASN A 73 12.22 19.95 -9.60
C ASN A 73 10.79 19.37 -9.61
N CYS A 74 10.31 18.94 -8.46
CA CYS A 74 8.98 18.40 -8.27
C CYS A 74 8.13 19.29 -7.37
N ALA A 75 6.92 19.60 -7.81
CA ALA A 75 5.85 20.00 -6.93
C ALA A 75 5.21 18.72 -6.39
N CYS A 76 5.84 18.13 -5.40
CA CYS A 76 5.45 16.87 -4.78
C CYS A 76 4.70 17.13 -3.48
N TYR A 77 3.58 16.41 -3.30
CA TYR A 77 2.75 16.49 -2.10
C TYR A 77 2.44 15.10 -1.58
N LEU A 78 2.37 14.98 -0.27
CA LEU A 78 1.87 13.80 0.43
C LEU A 78 0.60 14.16 1.19
N ARG A 79 -0.46 13.41 0.91
CA ARG A 79 -1.71 13.45 1.66
C ARG A 79 -1.92 12.09 2.34
N ILE A 80 -2.26 12.12 3.62
CA ILE A 80 -2.62 10.93 4.38
C ILE A 80 -4.08 11.08 4.80
N SER A 81 -4.88 10.05 4.49
CA SER A 81 -6.27 9.96 4.92
C SER A 81 -6.47 8.69 5.74
N ASP A 82 -7.32 8.76 6.76
CA ASP A 82 -7.71 7.59 7.54
C ASP A 82 -8.79 6.76 6.82
N SER A 83 -9.21 5.66 7.43
CA SER A 83 -10.22 4.74 6.88
C SER A 83 -11.60 5.36 6.70
N THR A 84 -11.87 6.50 7.32
CA THR A 84 -13.13 7.26 7.15
C THR A 84 -13.03 8.36 6.10
N GLY A 85 -11.86 8.51 5.48
CA GLY A 85 -11.59 9.53 4.47
C GLY A 85 -11.15 10.89 5.04
N ASN A 86 -11.00 11.01 6.36
CA ASN A 86 -10.50 12.24 6.98
C ASN A 86 -9.02 12.43 6.64
N VAL A 87 -8.67 13.60 6.14
CA VAL A 87 -7.29 13.98 5.86
C VAL A 87 -6.59 14.34 7.16
N VAL A 88 -5.57 13.56 7.53
CA VAL A 88 -4.76 13.76 8.74
C VAL A 88 -3.42 14.44 8.44
N LEU A 89 -3.00 14.44 7.18
CA LEU A 89 -1.83 15.19 6.71
C LEU A 89 -2.03 15.59 5.25
N ASN A 90 -1.65 16.82 4.92
CA ASN A 90 -1.54 17.27 3.53
C ASN A 90 -0.44 18.34 3.46
N ARG A 91 0.71 17.98 2.95
CA ARG A 91 1.86 18.91 2.86
C ARG A 91 2.79 18.59 1.71
N LYS A 92 3.69 19.53 1.42
CA LYS A 92 4.79 19.34 0.48
C LYS A 92 5.64 18.14 0.90
N ALA A 93 5.85 17.22 -0.03
CA ALA A 93 6.62 16.03 0.20
C ALA A 93 8.13 16.30 0.17
N LYS A 94 8.84 15.58 1.05
CA LYS A 94 10.31 15.48 1.10
C LYS A 94 10.70 14.01 1.05
N ARG A 95 11.98 13.74 0.86
CA ARG A 95 12.51 12.36 0.87
C ARG A 95 12.17 11.62 2.16
N THR A 96 12.28 12.30 3.29
CA THR A 96 11.94 11.76 4.62
C THR A 96 11.07 12.75 5.36
N MET A 97 9.99 12.25 5.94
CA MET A 97 9.04 13.03 6.72
C MET A 97 8.71 12.28 8.01
N LYS A 98 8.64 12.99 9.13
CA LYS A 98 8.14 12.45 10.39
C LYS A 98 6.61 12.61 10.43
N PHE A 99 5.93 11.58 10.93
CA PHE A 99 4.50 11.59 11.14
C PHE A 99 4.12 10.64 12.29
N THR A 100 3.12 11.02 13.06
CA THR A 100 2.53 10.18 14.10
C THR A 100 1.11 9.83 13.68
N PHE A 101 0.86 8.56 13.45
CA PHE A 101 -0.47 8.06 13.11
C PHE A 101 -1.37 8.18 14.33
N PRO A 102 -2.49 8.93 14.27
CA PRO A 102 -3.25 9.24 15.48
C PRO A 102 -4.06 8.07 16.03
N ARG A 103 -4.37 7.07 15.21
CA ARG A 103 -5.20 5.91 15.58
C ARG A 103 -4.70 4.62 14.96
N ALA A 104 -5.01 3.49 15.59
CA ALA A 104 -4.80 2.14 15.06
C ALA A 104 -5.88 1.82 14.03
N THR A 105 -5.63 2.14 12.77
CA THR A 105 -6.54 1.93 11.63
C THR A 105 -5.76 1.88 10.32
N ALA A 106 -6.48 1.61 9.23
CA ALA A 106 -5.92 1.71 7.88
C ALA A 106 -5.80 3.17 7.45
N TYR A 107 -4.74 3.47 6.71
CA TYR A 107 -4.47 4.77 6.12
C TYR A 107 -4.13 4.63 4.64
N GLU A 108 -4.53 5.61 3.88
CA GLU A 108 -4.12 5.81 2.49
C GLU A 108 -3.12 6.96 2.42
N LEU A 109 -1.94 6.69 1.85
CA LEU A 109 -0.90 7.67 1.59
C LEU A 109 -0.90 7.99 0.09
N LEU A 110 -1.38 9.15 -0.28
CA LEU A 110 -1.41 9.61 -1.65
C LEU A 110 -0.20 10.51 -1.91
N PHE A 111 0.71 10.03 -2.74
CA PHE A 111 1.87 10.78 -3.20
C PHE A 111 1.65 11.27 -4.62
N THR A 112 1.68 12.57 -4.81
CA THR A 112 1.49 13.21 -6.10
C THR A 112 2.72 14.01 -6.49
N GLY A 113 3.03 14.05 -7.78
CA GLY A 113 4.10 14.85 -8.29
C GLY A 113 3.78 15.46 -9.66
N ARG A 114 4.19 16.69 -9.84
CA ARG A 114 4.21 17.37 -11.15
C ARG A 114 5.55 18.06 -11.35
N VAL A 115 5.96 18.13 -12.60
CA VAL A 115 7.20 18.81 -12.98
C VAL A 115 7.12 20.29 -12.64
N LYS A 116 8.17 20.81 -12.02
CA LYS A 116 8.56 22.20 -12.10
C LYS A 116 9.46 22.40 -13.34
N ARG A 117 9.95 23.60 -13.57
CA ARG A 117 10.84 23.91 -14.69
C ARG A 117 12.07 22.96 -14.71
N GLY A 118 12.47 22.49 -15.90
CA GLY A 118 13.73 21.83 -16.18
C GLY A 118 13.75 20.29 -16.03
N SER A 119 12.69 19.66 -15.59
CA SER A 119 12.57 18.20 -15.51
C SER A 119 11.60 17.63 -16.55
N LYS A 120 11.80 16.39 -16.96
CA LYS A 120 10.96 15.74 -17.97
C LYS A 120 10.37 14.43 -17.42
N PHE A 121 9.47 14.51 -16.48
CA PHE A 121 8.65 13.37 -16.08
C PHE A 121 7.16 13.71 -16.18
N LYS A 122 6.30 12.72 -16.34
CA LYS A 122 4.85 12.96 -16.38
C LYS A 122 4.30 13.19 -14.97
N ARG A 123 3.26 14.01 -14.86
CA ARG A 123 2.49 14.11 -13.63
C ARG A 123 2.05 12.71 -13.18
N PHE A 124 2.27 12.38 -11.95
CA PHE A 124 1.91 11.09 -11.39
C PHE A 124 1.13 11.20 -10.08
N ARG A 125 0.42 10.15 -9.77
CA ARG A 125 -0.37 10.00 -8.56
C ARG A 125 -0.32 8.53 -8.15
N VAL A 126 0.32 8.22 -7.02
CA VAL A 126 0.42 6.87 -6.50
C VAL A 126 -0.14 6.80 -5.10
N THR A 127 -0.76 5.68 -4.78
CA THR A 127 -1.43 5.44 -3.50
C THR A 127 -0.80 4.24 -2.82
N PHE A 128 -0.47 4.39 -1.54
CA PHE A 128 0.04 3.34 -0.68
C PHE A 128 -0.96 3.08 0.45
N ALA A 129 -1.19 1.81 0.76
CA ALA A 129 -2.02 1.40 1.89
C ALA A 129 -1.12 1.02 3.07
N ILE A 130 -1.35 1.62 4.23
CA ILE A 130 -0.63 1.37 5.47
C ILE A 130 -1.65 1.09 6.58
N ARG A 131 -1.32 0.16 7.46
CA ARG A 131 -2.09 -0.09 8.66
C ARG A 131 -1.25 0.24 9.89
N ALA A 132 -1.73 1.17 10.71
CA ALA A 132 -1.16 1.42 12.03
C ALA A 132 -1.82 0.50 13.06
N SER A 133 -1.01 -0.04 13.96
CA SER A 133 -1.43 -0.87 15.10
C SER A 133 -1.59 -0.04 16.38
#